data_049e2ee4ead5d7108cfa60335a1bf44b
#
_entry.id   049e2ee4ead5d7108cfa60335a1bf44b
#
_cell.length_a   1.000
_cell.length_b   1.000
_cell.length_c   1.000
_cell.angle_alpha   90.00
_cell.angle_beta   90.00
_cell.angle_gamma   90.00
#
_symmetry.space_group_name_H-M   'P 1'
#
loop_
_entity.id
_entity.type
_entity.pdbx_description
1 polymer ?
#
loop_
_entity_poly.entity_id
_entity_poly.type
_entity_poly.pdbx_seq_one_letter_code
_entity_poly.pdbx_strand_id
1 'polypeptide(L)'
;MKNHYLDQRIRIKRPNLSDTEQKISDYIVHSEETLAHKTLEELSTEIGVSQSSVYQFVKKIGYSGFQDFKIDIARHSNFQPHYQTVDYMNGVDDITAEDSSIDIAKKVLQANLQSLTSSTQFLTQELLDNALALIYPAKTLHFFGQGGSTIVAFDSFHKFIRTKYRCNYVFDYHIQLSFATKLTSEDCVFIFSHSGQTIESINLARQIKKTPAKIITLTGNSGSELASLSDESIIVVTEESLFRTESLSSRICYLSIMDILYTNVMHHDYDRNIESIKKIRDNIGTTKTNPNHYTM
;
A
#
# COMPACT_ATOMS: atom_id res chain seq x y z
N MET A 1 -7.42 19.58 -16.33
CA MET A 1 -6.79 18.29 -15.96
C MET A 1 -6.77 18.23 -14.45
N LYS A 2 -7.43 17.27 -13.80
CA LYS A 2 -7.36 17.16 -12.33
C LYS A 2 -5.99 16.56 -11.97
N ASN A 3 -5.28 17.20 -11.06
CA ASN A 3 -4.00 16.69 -10.56
C ASN A 3 -4.26 15.49 -9.65
N HIS A 4 -4.24 14.34 -10.25
CA HIS A 4 -4.52 13.08 -9.61
C HIS A 4 -3.61 12.78 -8.42
N TYR A 5 -2.39 13.33 -8.40
CA TYR A 5 -1.41 13.17 -7.33
C TYR A 5 -1.85 13.84 -6.02
N LEU A 6 -2.39 15.05 -6.09
CA LEU A 6 -2.85 15.78 -4.91
C LEU A 6 -4.11 15.13 -4.30
N ASP A 7 -5.05 14.71 -5.16
CA ASP A 7 -6.24 13.97 -4.75
C ASP A 7 -5.85 12.68 -3.99
N GLN A 8 -4.81 11.97 -4.41
CA GLN A 8 -4.33 10.77 -3.74
C GLN A 8 -3.74 11.03 -2.35
N ARG A 9 -2.91 12.06 -2.19
CA ARG A 9 -2.39 12.46 -0.86
C ARG A 9 -3.52 12.79 0.11
N ILE A 10 -4.55 13.44 -0.40
CA ILE A 10 -5.74 13.78 0.36
C ILE A 10 -6.54 12.53 0.72
N ARG A 11 -6.75 11.60 -0.23
CA ARG A 11 -7.50 10.36 -0.02
C ARG A 11 -6.91 9.50 1.10
N ILE A 12 -5.58 9.38 1.18
CA ILE A 12 -4.90 8.65 2.26
C ILE A 12 -5.31 9.18 3.65
N LYS A 13 -5.53 10.49 3.76
CA LYS A 13 -5.87 11.15 5.02
C LYS A 13 -7.38 11.29 5.25
N ARG A 14 -8.20 11.11 4.20
CA ARG A 14 -9.65 11.39 4.21
C ARG A 14 -10.42 10.72 5.35
N PRO A 15 -10.17 9.47 5.73
CA PRO A 15 -10.88 8.82 6.84
C PRO A 15 -10.68 9.50 8.20
N ASN A 16 -9.64 10.31 8.33
CA ASN A 16 -9.22 10.97 9.57
C ASN A 16 -9.31 12.50 9.51
N LEU A 17 -10.07 13.04 8.56
CA LEU A 17 -10.28 14.48 8.41
C LEU A 17 -11.47 14.94 9.25
N SER A 18 -11.30 16.06 9.97
CA SER A 18 -12.41 16.79 10.59
C SER A 18 -13.28 17.48 9.53
N ASP A 19 -14.49 17.93 9.89
CA ASP A 19 -15.41 18.61 8.97
C ASP A 19 -14.76 19.82 8.28
N THR A 20 -13.95 20.58 9.01
CA THR A 20 -13.19 21.73 8.46
C THR A 20 -12.13 21.26 7.46
N GLU A 21 -11.42 20.19 7.77
CA GLU A 21 -10.40 19.60 6.89
C GLU A 21 -11.03 18.98 5.64
N GLN A 22 -12.23 18.40 5.75
CA GLN A 22 -12.99 17.89 4.61
C GLN A 22 -13.37 19.02 3.66
N LYS A 23 -13.85 20.17 4.17
CA LYS A 23 -14.14 21.35 3.33
C LYS A 23 -12.90 21.83 2.60
N ILE A 24 -11.75 21.90 3.28
CA ILE A 24 -10.48 22.28 2.66
C ILE A 24 -10.09 21.26 1.58
N SER A 25 -10.18 19.99 1.88
CA SER A 25 -9.92 18.88 0.99
C SER A 25 -10.76 18.97 -0.29
N ASP A 26 -12.07 19.09 -0.15
CA ASP A 26 -13.01 19.14 -1.27
C ASP A 26 -12.77 20.38 -2.15
N TYR A 27 -12.48 21.53 -1.55
CA TYR A 27 -12.14 22.74 -2.30
C TYR A 27 -10.84 22.55 -3.10
N ILE A 28 -9.81 22.02 -2.48
CA ILE A 28 -8.50 21.77 -3.11
C ILE A 28 -8.65 20.84 -4.33
N VAL A 29 -9.38 19.75 -4.19
CA VAL A 29 -9.60 18.78 -5.27
C VAL A 29 -10.39 19.36 -6.44
N HIS A 30 -11.34 20.29 -6.18
CA HIS A 30 -12.17 20.88 -7.23
C HIS A 30 -11.56 22.11 -7.90
N SER A 31 -10.61 22.80 -7.25
CA SER A 31 -10.12 24.13 -7.69
C SER A 31 -8.64 24.12 -8.11
N GLU A 32 -8.07 22.98 -8.36
CA GLU A 32 -6.64 22.71 -8.49
C GLU A 32 -5.90 23.59 -9.52
N GLU A 33 -6.53 23.88 -10.66
CA GLU A 33 -5.92 24.72 -11.72
C GLU A 33 -5.60 26.14 -11.26
N THR A 34 -6.31 26.66 -10.28
CA THR A 34 -6.16 28.03 -9.78
C THR A 34 -5.31 28.13 -8.51
N LEU A 35 -5.10 27.00 -7.82
CA LEU A 35 -4.43 26.98 -6.50
C LEU A 35 -2.99 27.49 -6.53
N ALA A 36 -2.24 27.20 -7.59
CA ALA A 36 -0.84 27.63 -7.71
C ALA A 36 -0.67 29.17 -7.63
N HIS A 37 -1.71 29.91 -8.01
CA HIS A 37 -1.68 31.38 -8.03
C HIS A 37 -2.28 32.04 -6.79
N LYS A 38 -3.01 31.27 -5.93
CA LYS A 38 -3.68 31.82 -4.74
C LYS A 38 -2.74 31.97 -3.55
N THR A 39 -2.97 33.01 -2.77
CA THR A 39 -2.35 33.18 -1.46
C THR A 39 -3.07 32.35 -0.39
N LEU A 40 -2.44 32.15 0.76
CA LEU A 40 -3.07 31.47 1.90
C LEU A 40 -4.33 32.20 2.38
N GLU A 41 -4.32 33.53 2.31
CA GLU A 41 -5.44 34.39 2.69
C GLU A 41 -6.63 34.26 1.73
N GLU A 42 -6.38 34.33 0.43
CA GLU A 42 -7.41 34.13 -0.61
C GLU A 42 -8.03 32.72 -0.48
N LEU A 43 -7.20 31.70 -0.33
CA LEU A 43 -7.67 30.32 -0.19
C LEU A 43 -8.54 30.14 1.06
N SER A 44 -8.08 30.65 2.20
CA SER A 44 -8.84 30.56 3.45
C SER A 44 -10.17 31.29 3.41
N THR A 45 -10.20 32.44 2.73
CA THR A 45 -11.41 33.25 2.55
C THR A 45 -12.44 32.55 1.66
N GLU A 46 -12.00 31.99 0.55
CA GLU A 46 -12.89 31.26 -0.39
C GLU A 46 -13.48 29.98 0.20
N ILE A 47 -12.71 29.26 1.01
CA ILE A 47 -13.19 28.04 1.71
C ILE A 47 -14.07 28.40 2.91
N GLY A 48 -13.93 29.62 3.45
CA GLY A 48 -14.63 30.06 4.68
C GLY A 48 -14.03 29.43 5.95
N VAL A 49 -12.69 29.31 6.02
CA VAL A 49 -11.95 28.76 7.15
C VAL A 49 -10.81 29.69 7.55
N SER A 50 -10.16 29.42 8.70
CA SER A 50 -8.98 30.21 9.10
C SER A 50 -7.74 29.85 8.28
N GLN A 51 -6.82 30.80 8.09
CA GLN A 51 -5.51 30.55 7.47
C GLN A 51 -4.73 29.46 8.21
N SER A 52 -4.84 29.42 9.54
CA SER A 52 -4.23 28.38 10.36
C SER A 52 -4.78 26.98 10.03
N SER A 53 -6.08 26.85 9.77
CA SER A 53 -6.70 25.59 9.39
C SER A 53 -6.16 25.08 8.06
N VAL A 54 -6.04 25.95 7.05
CA VAL A 54 -5.47 25.60 5.75
C VAL A 54 -3.99 25.20 5.90
N TYR A 55 -3.21 25.96 6.67
CA TYR A 55 -1.80 25.67 6.91
C TYR A 55 -1.60 24.30 7.59
N GLN A 56 -2.38 24.00 8.64
CA GLN A 56 -2.30 22.72 9.34
C GLN A 56 -2.75 21.56 8.46
N PHE A 57 -3.78 21.75 7.64
CA PHE A 57 -4.20 20.75 6.67
C PHE A 57 -3.10 20.43 5.67
N VAL A 58 -2.44 21.42 5.10
CA VAL A 58 -1.32 21.27 4.17
C VAL A 58 -0.17 20.50 4.81
N LYS A 59 0.14 20.76 6.08
CA LYS A 59 1.12 19.97 6.84
C LYS A 59 0.65 18.51 7.07
N LYS A 60 -0.63 18.32 7.37
CA LYS A 60 -1.22 16.99 7.59
C LYS A 60 -1.16 16.10 6.34
N ILE A 61 -1.27 16.68 5.14
CA ILE A 61 -1.15 15.94 3.88
C ILE A 61 0.30 15.78 3.40
N GLY A 62 1.29 16.17 4.23
CA GLY A 62 2.70 15.81 4.07
C GLY A 62 3.59 16.88 3.44
N TYR A 63 3.18 18.14 3.41
CA TYR A 63 4.04 19.26 2.99
C TYR A 63 4.70 19.94 4.18
N SER A 64 5.88 20.52 3.97
CA SER A 64 6.57 21.30 5.02
C SER A 64 5.89 22.62 5.34
N GLY A 65 5.07 23.15 4.42
CA GLY A 65 4.29 24.37 4.55
C GLY A 65 3.55 24.74 3.27
N PHE A 66 2.80 25.84 3.32
CA PHE A 66 1.96 26.30 2.21
C PHE A 66 2.75 26.63 0.92
N GLN A 67 3.97 27.13 1.07
CA GLN A 67 4.84 27.43 -0.07
C GLN A 67 5.30 26.15 -0.78
N ASP A 68 5.67 25.13 -0.03
CA ASP A 68 6.06 23.81 -0.54
C ASP A 68 4.89 23.15 -1.30
N PHE A 69 3.70 23.21 -0.72
CA PHE A 69 2.46 22.80 -1.35
C PHE A 69 2.20 23.52 -2.69
N LYS A 70 2.38 24.84 -2.75
CA LYS A 70 2.22 25.61 -3.99
C LYS A 70 3.24 25.24 -5.07
N ILE A 71 4.50 25.03 -4.67
CA ILE A 71 5.57 24.64 -5.59
C ILE A 71 5.26 23.25 -6.18
N ASP A 72 4.78 22.34 -5.36
CA ASP A 72 4.43 20.99 -5.80
C ASP A 72 3.26 21.01 -6.79
N ILE A 73 2.20 21.78 -6.51
CA ILE A 73 1.09 21.98 -7.46
C ILE A 73 1.61 22.57 -8.77
N ALA A 74 2.41 23.64 -8.70
CA ALA A 74 2.93 24.30 -9.91
C ALA A 74 3.81 23.38 -10.76
N ARG A 75 4.58 22.50 -10.14
CA ARG A 75 5.38 21.49 -10.84
C ARG A 75 4.53 20.45 -11.53
N HIS A 76 3.46 20.00 -10.91
CA HIS A 76 2.60 18.96 -11.44
C HIS A 76 1.56 19.48 -12.44
N SER A 77 1.15 20.73 -12.35
CA SER A 77 0.26 21.35 -13.35
C SER A 77 0.92 21.50 -14.73
N ASN A 78 2.25 21.49 -14.82
CA ASN A 78 3.04 21.57 -16.06
C ASN A 78 3.63 20.22 -16.50
N PHE A 79 3.36 19.14 -15.79
CA PHE A 79 3.88 17.82 -16.14
C PHE A 79 3.03 17.17 -17.24
N GLN A 80 3.45 17.32 -18.48
CA GLN A 80 2.96 16.49 -19.58
C GLN A 80 3.85 15.23 -19.65
N PRO A 81 3.36 14.05 -19.25
CA PRO A 81 4.07 12.81 -19.59
C PRO A 81 3.96 12.60 -21.10
N HIS A 82 5.09 12.60 -21.79
CA HIS A 82 5.20 12.17 -23.17
C HIS A 82 5.02 10.65 -23.27
N TYR A 83 3.80 10.20 -23.05
CA TYR A 83 3.34 8.88 -23.50
C TYR A 83 2.21 9.11 -24.50
N GLN A 84 2.29 8.40 -25.63
CA GLN A 84 1.28 8.44 -26.69
C GLN A 84 -0.10 8.31 -26.07
N THR A 85 -0.95 9.26 -26.37
CA THR A 85 -2.30 9.47 -25.86
C THR A 85 -3.18 8.25 -26.04
N VAL A 86 -3.22 7.43 -25.01
CA VAL A 86 -4.45 6.77 -24.62
C VAL A 86 -5.11 7.71 -23.64
N ASP A 87 -6.36 8.04 -23.85
CA ASP A 87 -7.12 9.03 -23.09
C ASP A 87 -7.35 8.55 -21.63
N TYR A 88 -6.34 8.72 -20.76
CA TYR A 88 -6.36 8.32 -19.34
C TYR A 88 -7.04 9.35 -18.43
N MET A 89 -7.83 10.27 -19.02
CA MET A 89 -8.17 11.53 -18.36
C MET A 89 -9.54 11.56 -17.69
N ASN A 90 -10.30 10.50 -17.75
CA ASN A 90 -11.52 10.43 -16.97
C ASN A 90 -11.28 9.48 -15.80
N GLY A 91 -11.52 9.95 -14.58
CA GLY A 91 -11.55 9.07 -13.41
C GLY A 91 -12.35 7.83 -13.76
N VAL A 92 -11.92 6.65 -13.28
CA VAL A 92 -12.58 5.41 -13.66
C VAL A 92 -14.04 5.54 -13.24
N ASP A 93 -14.89 5.91 -14.20
CA ASP A 93 -16.33 5.98 -13.99
C ASP A 93 -16.79 4.62 -13.48
N ASP A 94 -17.66 4.63 -12.48
CA ASP A 94 -18.23 3.39 -11.96
C ASP A 94 -18.88 2.59 -13.10
N ILE A 95 -18.89 1.28 -12.96
CA ILE A 95 -19.57 0.38 -13.87
C ILE A 95 -21.05 0.75 -13.87
N THR A 96 -21.61 0.98 -15.04
CA THR A 96 -23.01 1.34 -15.24
C THR A 96 -23.80 0.19 -15.88
N ALA A 97 -25.13 0.28 -15.86
CA ALA A 97 -26.00 -0.74 -16.47
C ALA A 97 -25.87 -0.79 -18.00
N GLU A 98 -25.36 0.27 -18.62
CA GLU A 98 -25.17 0.39 -20.06
C GLU A 98 -23.82 -0.17 -20.54
N ASP A 99 -22.90 -0.47 -19.61
CA ASP A 99 -21.57 -0.98 -19.97
C ASP A 99 -21.66 -2.40 -20.57
N SER A 100 -21.03 -2.56 -21.71
CA SER A 100 -20.80 -3.89 -22.26
C SER A 100 -19.69 -4.62 -21.47
N SER A 101 -19.59 -5.93 -21.65
CA SER A 101 -18.54 -6.73 -20.98
C SER A 101 -17.12 -6.25 -21.32
N ILE A 102 -16.89 -5.72 -22.51
CA ILE A 102 -15.59 -5.18 -22.90
C ILE A 102 -15.31 -3.81 -22.25
N ASP A 103 -16.36 -2.99 -22.04
CA ASP A 103 -16.23 -1.72 -21.33
C ASP A 103 -15.91 -1.96 -19.86
N ILE A 104 -16.59 -2.91 -19.23
CA ILE A 104 -16.28 -3.37 -17.87
C ILE A 104 -14.83 -3.87 -17.78
N ALA A 105 -14.38 -4.69 -18.73
CA ALA A 105 -13.01 -5.20 -18.75
C ALA A 105 -11.98 -4.06 -18.83
N LYS A 106 -12.20 -3.07 -19.71
CA LYS A 106 -11.33 -1.89 -19.82
C LYS A 106 -11.31 -1.08 -18.53
N LYS A 107 -12.45 -0.82 -17.90
CA LYS A 107 -12.57 -0.08 -16.64
C LYS A 107 -11.82 -0.79 -15.51
N VAL A 108 -11.94 -2.11 -15.39
CA VAL A 108 -11.22 -2.90 -14.38
C VAL A 108 -9.71 -2.85 -14.59
N LEU A 109 -9.23 -3.05 -15.82
CA LEU A 109 -7.80 -2.99 -16.11
C LEU A 109 -7.23 -1.60 -15.88
N GLN A 110 -7.94 -0.56 -16.29
CA GLN A 110 -7.53 0.83 -16.08
C GLN A 110 -7.42 1.17 -14.60
N ALA A 111 -8.39 0.77 -13.77
CA ALA A 111 -8.34 0.99 -12.33
C ALA A 111 -7.15 0.30 -11.67
N ASN A 112 -6.84 -0.94 -12.09
CA ASN A 112 -5.68 -1.67 -11.59
C ASN A 112 -4.37 -0.98 -11.96
N LEU A 113 -4.22 -0.56 -13.23
CA LEU A 113 -3.04 0.18 -13.70
C LEU A 113 -2.86 1.50 -12.95
N GLN A 114 -3.96 2.23 -12.75
CA GLN A 114 -3.94 3.49 -12.02
C GLN A 114 -3.55 3.29 -10.56
N SER A 115 -4.11 2.30 -9.88
CA SER A 115 -3.78 1.97 -8.49
C SER A 115 -2.31 1.58 -8.34
N LEU A 116 -1.75 0.80 -9.27
CA LEU A 116 -0.33 0.46 -9.30
C LEU A 116 0.53 1.72 -9.50
N THR A 117 0.20 2.54 -10.50
CA THR A 117 0.94 3.78 -10.79
C THR A 117 0.92 4.72 -9.60
N SER A 118 -0.24 4.89 -8.98
CA SER A 118 -0.42 5.73 -7.79
C SER A 118 0.38 5.22 -6.60
N SER A 119 0.37 3.91 -6.38
CA SER A 119 1.12 3.31 -5.27
C SER A 119 2.63 3.48 -5.41
N THR A 120 3.16 3.54 -6.64
CA THR A 120 4.61 3.77 -6.86
C THR A 120 5.09 5.13 -6.37
N GLN A 121 4.21 6.14 -6.34
CA GLN A 121 4.55 7.49 -5.87
C GLN A 121 4.83 7.55 -4.36
N PHE A 122 4.35 6.57 -3.61
CA PHE A 122 4.55 6.46 -2.17
C PHE A 122 5.69 5.49 -1.81
N LEU A 123 6.26 4.78 -2.78
CA LEU A 123 7.43 3.94 -2.61
C LEU A 123 8.70 4.81 -2.71
N THR A 124 9.18 5.25 -1.56
CA THR A 124 10.45 5.98 -1.46
C THR A 124 11.59 5.03 -1.13
N GLN A 125 12.83 5.44 -1.43
CA GLN A 125 14.02 4.70 -1.02
C GLN A 125 14.04 4.48 0.49
N GLU A 126 13.76 5.53 1.27
CA GLU A 126 13.72 5.48 2.73
C GLU A 126 12.72 4.44 3.25
N LEU A 127 11.48 4.41 2.70
CA LEU A 127 10.46 3.43 3.07
C LEU A 127 10.92 2.00 2.81
N LEU A 128 11.51 1.77 1.63
CA LEU A 128 12.01 0.44 1.27
C LEU A 128 13.20 0.03 2.16
N ASP A 129 14.14 0.93 2.41
CA ASP A 129 15.30 0.67 3.27
C ASP A 129 14.86 0.37 4.71
N ASN A 130 13.89 1.11 5.25
CA ASN A 130 13.32 0.86 6.58
C ASN A 130 12.65 -0.52 6.65
N ALA A 131 11.79 -0.85 5.70
CA ALA A 131 11.13 -2.15 5.67
C ALA A 131 12.15 -3.31 5.54
N LEU A 132 13.13 -3.16 4.65
CA LEU A 132 14.18 -4.16 4.45
C LEU A 132 15.09 -4.31 5.66
N ALA A 133 15.38 -3.21 6.39
CA ALA A 133 16.15 -3.25 7.63
C ALA A 133 15.46 -4.06 8.74
N LEU A 134 14.13 -4.16 8.72
CA LEU A 134 13.36 -5.03 9.62
C LEU A 134 13.36 -6.49 9.16
N ILE A 135 13.42 -6.74 7.85
CA ILE A 135 13.36 -8.08 7.26
C ILE A 135 14.72 -8.78 7.34
N TYR A 136 15.81 -8.11 6.98
CA TYR A 136 17.13 -8.74 6.81
C TYR A 136 17.68 -9.47 8.06
N PRO A 137 17.54 -8.95 9.28
CA PRO A 137 18.00 -9.61 10.49
C PRO A 137 17.09 -10.72 11.00
N ALA A 138 15.86 -10.81 10.48
CA ALA A 138 14.90 -11.82 10.92
C ALA A 138 15.36 -13.24 10.56
N LYS A 139 14.93 -14.22 11.35
CA LYS A 139 15.05 -15.66 11.04
C LYS A 139 13.73 -16.23 10.56
N THR A 140 12.61 -15.67 11.05
CA THR A 140 11.27 -16.12 10.70
C THR A 140 10.41 -14.94 10.23
N LEU A 141 9.69 -15.15 9.13
CA LEU A 141 8.70 -14.21 8.62
C LEU A 141 7.30 -14.78 8.82
N HIS A 142 6.40 -13.96 9.36
CA HIS A 142 5.00 -14.34 9.58
C HIS A 142 4.10 -13.47 8.71
N PHE A 143 3.09 -14.08 8.09
CA PHE A 143 2.18 -13.39 7.18
C PHE A 143 0.75 -13.56 7.67
N PHE A 144 0.14 -12.46 8.14
CA PHE A 144 -1.20 -12.44 8.70
C PHE A 144 -2.12 -11.46 7.98
N GLY A 145 -3.35 -11.89 7.77
CA GLY A 145 -4.41 -11.07 7.19
C GLY A 145 -5.76 -11.66 7.53
N GLN A 146 -6.82 -10.87 7.42
CA GLN A 146 -8.19 -11.29 7.66
C GLN A 146 -9.03 -11.14 6.39
N GLY A 147 -10.06 -11.97 6.21
CA GLY A 147 -10.93 -11.93 5.03
C GLY A 147 -10.15 -11.99 3.72
N GLY A 148 -10.40 -11.06 2.80
CA GLY A 148 -9.70 -10.97 1.50
C GLY A 148 -8.20 -10.76 1.59
N SER A 149 -7.69 -10.16 2.69
CA SER A 149 -6.26 -9.96 2.91
C SER A 149 -5.49 -11.26 3.19
N THR A 150 -6.18 -12.36 3.54
CA THR A 150 -5.55 -13.68 3.69
C THR A 150 -4.94 -14.17 2.38
N ILE A 151 -5.49 -13.75 1.23
CA ILE A 151 -4.97 -14.11 -0.09
C ILE A 151 -3.58 -13.54 -0.30
N VAL A 152 -3.38 -12.26 0.07
CA VAL A 152 -2.06 -11.61 0.00
C VAL A 152 -1.09 -12.24 0.99
N ALA A 153 -1.54 -12.51 2.22
CA ALA A 153 -0.71 -13.17 3.23
C ALA A 153 -0.24 -14.56 2.77
N PHE A 154 -1.13 -15.34 2.16
CA PHE A 154 -0.78 -16.67 1.62
C PHE A 154 0.15 -16.58 0.41
N ASP A 155 -0.08 -15.66 -0.52
CA ASP A 155 0.81 -15.47 -1.67
C ASP A 155 2.22 -15.03 -1.21
N SER A 156 2.28 -14.12 -0.24
CA SER A 156 3.54 -13.70 0.37
C SER A 156 4.28 -14.89 1.01
N PHE A 157 3.58 -15.68 1.82
CA PHE A 157 4.13 -16.92 2.38
C PHE A 157 4.65 -17.85 1.28
N HIS A 158 3.86 -18.10 0.23
CA HIS A 158 4.23 -18.97 -0.89
C HIS A 158 5.48 -18.48 -1.64
N LYS A 159 5.71 -17.16 -1.73
CA LYS A 159 6.92 -16.58 -2.33
C LYS A 159 8.11 -16.70 -1.38
N PHE A 160 7.97 -16.19 -0.17
CA PHE A 160 9.07 -16.06 0.78
C PHE A 160 9.58 -17.40 1.35
N ILE A 161 8.77 -18.46 1.36
CA ILE A 161 9.23 -19.80 1.75
C ILE A 161 10.38 -20.32 0.86
N ARG A 162 10.58 -19.73 -0.32
CA ARG A 162 11.70 -20.04 -1.22
C ARG A 162 13.01 -19.35 -0.85
N THR A 163 12.94 -18.39 0.06
CA THR A 163 14.12 -17.65 0.56
C THR A 163 14.80 -18.42 1.70
N LYS A 164 15.84 -17.82 2.27
CA LYS A 164 16.55 -18.34 3.45
C LYS A 164 15.71 -18.37 4.73
N TYR A 165 14.60 -17.65 4.77
CA TYR A 165 13.78 -17.47 5.98
C TYR A 165 12.89 -18.68 6.25
N ARG A 166 12.65 -18.94 7.53
CA ARG A 166 11.47 -19.72 7.91
C ARG A 166 10.26 -18.86 7.72
N CYS A 167 9.17 -19.42 7.19
CA CYS A 167 7.95 -18.67 6.94
C CYS A 167 6.76 -19.34 7.59
N ASN A 168 5.87 -18.53 8.17
CA ASN A 168 4.61 -18.98 8.75
C ASN A 168 3.44 -18.21 8.14
N TYR A 169 2.39 -18.95 7.83
CA TYR A 169 1.07 -18.45 7.47
C TYR A 169 0.04 -19.22 8.26
N VAL A 170 -0.88 -18.53 8.89
CA VAL A 170 -1.95 -19.12 9.68
C VAL A 170 -3.26 -18.41 9.34
N PHE A 171 -4.25 -19.18 8.91
CA PHE A 171 -5.54 -18.66 8.52
C PHE A 171 -6.41 -18.30 9.73
N ASP A 172 -6.42 -19.15 10.75
CA ASP A 172 -7.28 -18.99 11.93
C ASP A 172 -6.78 -17.90 12.88
N TYR A 173 -7.65 -16.95 13.20
CA TYR A 173 -7.32 -15.80 14.03
C TYR A 173 -6.88 -16.19 15.46
N HIS A 174 -7.52 -17.19 16.09
CA HIS A 174 -7.14 -17.61 17.44
C HIS A 174 -5.77 -18.26 17.46
N ILE A 175 -5.42 -18.98 16.39
CA ILE A 175 -4.08 -19.55 16.24
C ILE A 175 -3.06 -18.41 15.96
N GLN A 176 -3.40 -17.39 15.18
CA GLN A 176 -2.55 -16.18 15.01
C GLN A 176 -2.26 -15.53 16.38
N LEU A 177 -3.26 -15.34 17.22
CA LEU A 177 -3.06 -14.81 18.58
C LEU A 177 -2.17 -15.70 19.45
N SER A 178 -2.29 -17.02 19.28
CA SER A 178 -1.45 -17.99 20.01
C SER A 178 0.01 -17.87 19.57
N PHE A 179 0.28 -17.74 18.26
CA PHE A 179 1.62 -17.44 17.73
C PHE A 179 2.18 -16.13 18.26
N ALA A 180 1.36 -15.07 18.31
CA ALA A 180 1.78 -13.76 18.78
C ALA A 180 2.43 -13.79 20.17
N THR A 181 2.04 -14.71 21.04
CA THR A 181 2.61 -14.83 22.39
C THR A 181 4.03 -15.41 22.43
N LYS A 182 4.51 -16.00 21.34
CA LYS A 182 5.77 -16.73 21.26
C LYS A 182 6.82 -16.03 20.39
N LEU A 183 6.48 -14.88 19.84
CA LEU A 183 7.35 -14.13 18.95
C LEU A 183 8.54 -13.53 19.72
N THR A 184 9.67 -13.45 19.03
CA THR A 184 10.96 -13.00 19.57
C THR A 184 11.53 -11.85 18.72
N SER A 185 12.70 -11.34 19.07
CA SER A 185 13.43 -10.37 18.24
C SER A 185 13.93 -10.93 16.89
N GLU A 186 13.83 -12.25 16.70
CA GLU A 186 14.20 -12.92 15.46
C GLU A 186 13.02 -13.05 14.47
N ASP A 187 11.86 -12.50 14.85
CA ASP A 187 10.62 -12.60 14.08
C ASP A 187 10.25 -11.24 13.46
N CYS A 188 9.89 -11.25 12.17
CA CYS A 188 9.27 -10.11 11.49
C CYS A 188 7.88 -10.52 11.00
N VAL A 189 6.89 -9.70 11.32
CA VAL A 189 5.48 -9.98 11.08
C VAL A 189 4.92 -9.01 10.05
N PHE A 190 4.34 -9.54 8.98
CA PHE A 190 3.57 -8.78 8.01
C PHE A 190 2.08 -8.88 8.37
N ILE A 191 1.41 -7.73 8.47
CA ILE A 191 -0.04 -7.65 8.67
C ILE A 191 -0.66 -6.91 7.49
N PHE A 192 -1.59 -7.58 6.81
CA PHE A 192 -2.31 -7.01 5.67
C PHE A 192 -3.72 -6.60 6.08
N SER A 193 -4.04 -5.31 6.00
CA SER A 193 -5.39 -4.79 6.29
C SER A 193 -5.62 -3.48 5.55
N HIS A 194 -6.45 -3.49 4.52
CA HIS A 194 -6.66 -2.30 3.69
C HIS A 194 -7.22 -1.11 4.47
N SER A 195 -8.28 -1.32 5.26
CA SER A 195 -8.84 -0.26 6.11
C SER A 195 -7.92 0.13 7.28
N GLY A 196 -7.06 -0.79 7.73
CA GLY A 196 -6.28 -0.65 8.97
C GLY A 196 -7.16 -0.59 10.23
N GLN A 197 -8.46 -0.91 10.11
CA GLN A 197 -9.47 -0.82 11.18
C GLN A 197 -10.08 -2.18 11.57
N THR A 198 -9.65 -3.25 10.91
CA THR A 198 -10.10 -4.61 11.24
C THR A 198 -9.68 -4.93 12.67
N ILE A 199 -10.66 -5.19 13.56
CA ILE A 199 -10.42 -5.35 15.00
C ILE A 199 -9.48 -6.51 15.31
N GLU A 200 -9.57 -7.60 14.58
CA GLU A 200 -8.70 -8.76 14.70
C GLU A 200 -7.24 -8.39 14.38
N SER A 201 -7.00 -7.63 13.32
CA SER A 201 -5.67 -7.17 12.92
C SER A 201 -5.08 -6.22 13.96
N ILE A 202 -5.88 -5.29 14.48
CA ILE A 202 -5.47 -4.35 15.54
C ILE A 202 -5.12 -5.10 16.81
N ASN A 203 -5.99 -6.02 17.27
CA ASN A 203 -5.75 -6.81 18.47
C ASN A 203 -4.51 -7.70 18.32
N LEU A 204 -4.30 -8.29 17.15
CA LEU A 204 -3.11 -9.07 16.86
C LEU A 204 -1.85 -8.19 16.96
N ALA A 205 -1.84 -7.02 16.32
CA ALA A 205 -0.73 -6.06 16.40
C ALA A 205 -0.45 -5.63 17.86
N ARG A 206 -1.49 -5.33 18.64
CA ARG A 206 -1.35 -5.01 20.07
C ARG A 206 -0.70 -6.14 20.89
N GLN A 207 -1.00 -7.41 20.56
CA GLN A 207 -0.37 -8.55 21.24
C GLN A 207 1.11 -8.68 20.78
N ILE A 208 1.40 -8.54 19.49
CA ILE A 208 2.76 -8.60 18.97
C ILE A 208 3.62 -7.48 19.56
N LYS A 209 3.10 -6.26 19.73
CA LYS A 209 3.82 -5.14 20.37
C LYS A 209 4.23 -5.40 21.82
N LYS A 210 3.70 -6.41 22.49
CA LYS A 210 4.18 -6.84 23.82
C LYS A 210 5.42 -7.73 23.75
N THR A 211 5.85 -8.10 22.55
CA THR A 211 7.03 -8.90 22.24
C THR A 211 8.09 -8.04 21.55
N PRO A 212 9.33 -8.49 21.44
CA PRO A 212 10.37 -7.76 20.71
C PRO A 212 10.30 -7.94 19.18
N ALA A 213 9.33 -8.66 18.64
CA ALA A 213 9.15 -8.87 17.21
C ALA A 213 8.82 -7.57 16.48
N LYS A 214 9.18 -7.50 15.21
CA LYS A 214 8.95 -6.35 14.34
C LYS A 214 7.69 -6.51 13.51
N ILE A 215 6.96 -5.41 13.31
CA ILE A 215 5.71 -5.37 12.55
C ILE A 215 5.87 -4.49 11.33
N ILE A 216 5.60 -5.05 10.15
CA ILE A 216 5.42 -4.31 8.90
C ILE A 216 3.95 -4.45 8.49
N THR A 217 3.27 -3.32 8.28
CA THR A 217 1.87 -3.32 7.86
C THR A 217 1.74 -2.83 6.43
N LEU A 218 0.91 -3.50 5.62
CA LEU A 218 0.45 -3.01 4.34
C LEU A 218 -1.02 -2.58 4.49
N THR A 219 -1.28 -1.27 4.29
CA THR A 219 -2.62 -0.69 4.52
C THR A 219 -2.91 0.46 3.54
N GLY A 220 -4.18 0.74 3.30
CA GLY A 220 -4.62 1.93 2.56
C GLY A 220 -4.79 3.17 3.46
N ASN A 221 -4.68 3.01 4.78
CA ASN A 221 -4.97 4.07 5.75
C ASN A 221 -3.79 4.35 6.68
N SER A 222 -2.99 5.35 6.32
CA SER A 222 -1.81 5.77 7.09
C SER A 222 -2.14 6.33 8.49
N GLY A 223 -3.38 6.79 8.71
CA GLY A 223 -3.85 7.30 10.00
C GLY A 223 -4.55 6.26 10.87
N SER A 224 -4.54 4.98 10.45
CA SER A 224 -5.18 3.93 11.21
C SER A 224 -4.41 3.56 12.47
N GLU A 225 -5.11 2.99 13.45
CA GLU A 225 -4.48 2.45 14.64
C GLU A 225 -3.48 1.35 14.31
N LEU A 226 -3.79 0.48 13.34
CA LEU A 226 -2.89 -0.57 12.91
C LEU A 226 -1.58 0.00 12.39
N ALA A 227 -1.62 1.07 11.58
CA ALA A 227 -0.42 1.75 11.09
C ALA A 227 0.42 2.31 12.25
N SER A 228 -0.23 2.91 13.27
CA SER A 228 0.46 3.47 14.43
C SER A 228 1.11 2.43 15.33
N LEU A 229 0.64 1.18 15.31
CA LEU A 229 1.20 0.05 16.04
C LEU A 229 2.38 -0.61 15.32
N SER A 230 2.59 -0.30 14.05
CA SER A 230 3.63 -0.94 13.23
C SER A 230 4.99 -0.27 13.40
N ASP A 231 6.07 -1.01 13.19
CA ASP A 231 7.43 -0.48 13.13
C ASP A 231 7.68 0.19 11.77
N GLU A 232 7.03 -0.34 10.69
CA GLU A 232 6.97 0.31 9.38
C GLU A 232 5.58 0.09 8.76
N SER A 233 5.08 1.09 8.02
CA SER A 233 3.77 1.03 7.36
C SER A 233 3.88 1.39 5.89
N ILE A 234 3.64 0.42 5.01
CA ILE A 234 3.63 0.61 3.57
C ILE A 234 2.22 0.97 3.14
N ILE A 235 2.06 2.18 2.61
CA ILE A 235 0.76 2.71 2.24
C ILE A 235 0.47 2.42 0.77
N VAL A 236 -0.71 1.86 0.52
CA VAL A 236 -1.22 1.53 -0.81
C VAL A 236 -2.41 2.42 -1.11
N VAL A 237 -2.33 3.13 -2.22
CA VAL A 237 -3.43 3.98 -2.69
C VAL A 237 -4.19 3.27 -3.79
N THR A 238 -5.50 3.12 -3.59
CA THR A 238 -6.37 2.42 -4.54
C THR A 238 -7.64 3.19 -4.81
N GLU A 239 -8.17 3.00 -6.01
CA GLU A 239 -9.48 3.45 -6.40
C GLU A 239 -10.46 2.28 -6.24
N GLU A 240 -11.19 2.27 -5.13
CA GLU A 240 -12.26 1.30 -4.92
C GLU A 240 -13.61 1.99 -5.15
N SER A 241 -14.52 1.31 -5.86
CA SER A 241 -15.87 1.77 -6.15
C SER A 241 -16.90 0.80 -5.58
N LEU A 242 -18.20 1.14 -5.68
CA LEU A 242 -19.28 0.29 -5.20
C LEU A 242 -19.27 -1.12 -5.78
N PHE A 243 -18.84 -1.28 -7.04
CA PHE A 243 -18.72 -2.59 -7.70
C PHE A 243 -17.33 -3.24 -7.53
N ARG A 244 -16.38 -2.51 -6.98
CA ARG A 244 -15.00 -2.96 -6.76
C ARG A 244 -14.61 -2.88 -5.28
N THR A 245 -15.56 -3.21 -4.44
CA THR A 245 -15.35 -3.41 -3.00
C THR A 245 -14.52 -4.67 -2.76
N GLU A 246 -14.10 -4.88 -1.54
CA GLU A 246 -13.40 -6.09 -1.11
C GLU A 246 -11.99 -6.27 -1.70
N SER A 247 -11.26 -5.17 -1.84
CA SER A 247 -9.82 -5.22 -2.12
C SER A 247 -9.43 -5.72 -3.52
N LEU A 248 -10.23 -5.47 -4.56
CA LEU A 248 -9.88 -5.91 -5.92
C LEU A 248 -8.58 -5.22 -6.40
N SER A 249 -8.52 -3.89 -6.35
CA SER A 249 -7.34 -3.12 -6.79
C SER A 249 -6.23 -3.12 -5.75
N SER A 250 -6.57 -3.00 -4.46
CA SER A 250 -5.60 -3.00 -3.37
C SER A 250 -4.83 -4.32 -3.29
N ARG A 251 -5.47 -5.45 -3.55
CA ARG A 251 -4.81 -6.75 -3.59
C ARG A 251 -3.69 -6.81 -4.62
N ILE A 252 -3.91 -6.30 -5.85
CA ILE A 252 -2.89 -6.27 -6.90
C ILE A 252 -1.70 -5.40 -6.48
N CYS A 253 -1.96 -4.25 -5.85
CA CYS A 253 -0.90 -3.39 -5.33
C CYS A 253 -0.10 -4.07 -4.22
N TYR A 254 -0.77 -4.73 -3.26
CA TYR A 254 -0.08 -5.47 -2.19
C TYR A 254 0.77 -6.61 -2.74
N LEU A 255 0.26 -7.39 -3.70
CA LEU A 255 1.03 -8.44 -4.36
C LEU A 255 2.29 -7.85 -5.03
N SER A 256 2.17 -6.72 -5.72
CA SER A 256 3.29 -6.05 -6.40
C SER A 256 4.33 -5.52 -5.40
N ILE A 257 3.89 -4.95 -4.26
CA ILE A 257 4.81 -4.51 -3.20
C ILE A 257 5.54 -5.71 -2.59
N MET A 258 4.83 -6.80 -2.33
CA MET A 258 5.47 -8.01 -1.81
C MET A 258 6.45 -8.62 -2.82
N ASP A 259 6.21 -8.48 -4.14
CA ASP A 259 7.18 -8.85 -5.19
C ASP A 259 8.44 -7.97 -5.14
N ILE A 260 8.28 -6.67 -4.90
CA ILE A 260 9.40 -5.74 -4.74
C ILE A 260 10.25 -6.15 -3.53
N LEU A 261 9.62 -6.36 -2.36
CA LEU A 261 10.34 -6.78 -1.15
C LEU A 261 11.00 -8.15 -1.33
N TYR A 262 10.30 -9.12 -1.93
CA TYR A 262 10.85 -10.44 -2.25
C TYR A 262 12.08 -10.35 -3.15
N THR A 263 12.00 -9.55 -4.21
CA THR A 263 13.11 -9.38 -5.16
C THR A 263 14.33 -8.74 -4.49
N ASN A 264 14.11 -7.75 -3.63
CA ASN A 264 15.19 -7.15 -2.84
C ASN A 264 15.83 -8.17 -1.87
N VAL A 265 15.02 -8.97 -1.19
CA VAL A 265 15.50 -10.06 -0.33
C VAL A 265 16.30 -11.08 -1.12
N MET A 266 15.83 -11.48 -2.30
CA MET A 266 16.54 -12.40 -3.19
C MET A 266 17.89 -11.85 -3.63
N HIS A 267 17.96 -10.56 -3.94
CA HIS A 267 19.18 -9.87 -4.36
C HIS A 267 20.19 -9.72 -3.20
N HIS A 268 19.70 -9.38 -2.00
CA HIS A 268 20.57 -9.09 -0.84
C HIS A 268 21.41 -10.30 -0.38
N ASP A 269 20.85 -11.50 -0.38
CA ASP A 269 21.54 -12.74 0.03
C ASP A 269 21.35 -13.81 -1.05
N TYR A 270 21.85 -13.47 -2.23
CA TYR A 270 21.63 -14.23 -3.46
C TYR A 270 22.00 -15.71 -3.32
N ASP A 271 23.20 -16.00 -2.83
CA ASP A 271 23.71 -17.38 -2.77
C ASP A 271 22.86 -18.28 -1.87
N ARG A 272 22.51 -17.81 -0.67
CA ARG A 272 21.68 -18.58 0.27
C ARG A 272 20.26 -18.76 -0.25
N ASN A 273 19.69 -17.72 -0.90
CA ASN A 273 18.36 -17.79 -1.44
C ASN A 273 18.29 -18.72 -2.65
N ILE A 274 19.29 -18.72 -3.52
CA ILE A 274 19.38 -19.69 -4.64
C ILE A 274 19.59 -21.11 -4.13
N GLU A 275 20.39 -21.32 -3.09
CA GLU A 275 20.54 -22.65 -2.47
C GLU A 275 19.20 -23.15 -1.92
N SER A 276 18.43 -22.28 -1.26
CA SER A 276 17.08 -22.61 -0.76
C SER A 276 16.15 -23.02 -1.91
N ILE A 277 16.11 -22.24 -3.01
CA ILE A 277 15.31 -22.59 -4.19
C ILE A 277 15.71 -23.93 -4.77
N LYS A 278 17.01 -24.21 -4.91
CA LYS A 278 17.50 -25.51 -5.41
C LYS A 278 17.00 -26.65 -4.55
N LYS A 279 17.20 -26.58 -3.22
CA LYS A 279 16.71 -27.62 -2.29
C LYS A 279 15.21 -27.89 -2.41
N ILE A 280 14.41 -26.82 -2.56
CA ILE A 280 12.96 -26.95 -2.73
C ILE A 280 12.63 -27.61 -4.07
N ARG A 281 13.28 -27.18 -5.17
CA ARG A 281 13.06 -27.74 -6.51
C ARG A 281 13.42 -29.21 -6.57
N ASP A 282 14.54 -29.59 -5.99
CA ASP A 282 15.00 -30.98 -5.92
C ASP A 282 13.97 -31.85 -5.19
N ASN A 283 13.49 -31.34 -4.06
CA ASN A 283 12.50 -32.09 -3.25
C ASN A 283 11.13 -32.21 -3.96
N ILE A 284 10.65 -31.14 -4.59
CA ILE A 284 9.41 -31.17 -5.39
C ILE A 284 9.60 -32.00 -6.66
N GLY A 285 10.80 -31.98 -7.24
CA GLY A 285 11.14 -32.79 -8.42
C GLY A 285 10.91 -34.30 -8.20
N THR A 286 11.13 -34.81 -7.00
CA THR A 286 10.88 -36.20 -6.64
C THR A 286 9.42 -36.62 -6.73
N THR A 287 8.48 -35.65 -6.72
CA THR A 287 7.04 -35.94 -6.83
C THR A 287 6.54 -36.00 -8.28
N LYS A 288 7.41 -35.79 -9.27
CA LYS A 288 7.07 -35.77 -10.69
C LYS A 288 7.53 -37.05 -11.38
N THR A 289 6.68 -37.61 -12.25
CA THR A 289 6.97 -38.83 -13.02
C THR A 289 8.05 -38.68 -14.08
N ASN A 290 8.49 -37.44 -14.39
CA ASN A 290 9.58 -37.16 -15.32
C ASN A 290 10.48 -36.00 -14.78
N PRO A 291 11.54 -36.30 -14.01
CA PRO A 291 12.37 -35.31 -13.34
C PRO A 291 13.23 -34.43 -14.28
N ASN A 292 13.40 -34.81 -15.56
CA ASN A 292 14.33 -34.14 -16.48
C ASN A 292 13.83 -32.86 -17.13
N HIS A 293 12.65 -32.32 -16.75
CA HIS A 293 12.06 -31.14 -17.35
C HIS A 293 12.45 -29.80 -16.68
N TYR A 294 13.31 -29.77 -15.67
CA TYR A 294 13.69 -28.56 -14.91
C TYR A 294 15.19 -28.42 -14.63
N THR A 295 16.04 -29.00 -15.45
CA THR A 295 17.45 -28.62 -15.49
C THR A 295 17.63 -27.41 -16.43
N MET A 296 17.54 -26.20 -15.88
CA MET A 296 18.18 -24.99 -16.40
C MET A 296 18.93 -24.32 -15.25
#